data_a52914a4d23e0d3c00c2e3a5fc0ead08
#
_entry.id   a52914a4d23e0d3c00c2e3a5fc0ead08
#
_cell.length_a   1.000
_cell.length_b   1.000
_cell.length_c   1.000
_cell.angle_alpha   90.00
_cell.angle_beta   90.00
_cell.angle_gamma   90.00
#
_symmetry.space_group_name_H-M   'P 1'
#
loop_
_entity.id
_entity.type
_entity.pdbx_description
1 polymer ?
#
loop_
_entity_poly.entity_id
_entity_poly.type
_entity_poly.pdbx_seq_one_letter_code
_entity_poly.pdbx_strand_id
1 'polypeptide(L)'
;MKELFLSYLKEKNEIIEKEIDKILSDYKTSPIYPSLTYAIKSGGKRLRPTLLLASYSSFKDNEDLSIPFAIAIEFIHTYSLIHDDLPAIDNADTRRGKPSLHKVFGEDIAILAGDAFLTLAFEIISKVNYFKENLTLKAIQEIAESSGINGMVGGQVMDVMTTPEEANEELLTYIHSKKTGSLIKASLKVGAILAETDEENLKKIENFGEKVGLSYQILDDIEDSKKNEEDENRVTYPKFYGLEKSITICENLLNESLEILEKITLRNELLKSFVCYLKSWLS
;
A
#
# COMPACT_ATOMS: atom_id res chain seq x y z
N MET A 1 12.13 -11.60 -15.77
CA MET A 1 11.59 -11.63 -14.40
C MET A 1 10.52 -10.57 -14.19
N LYS A 2 10.70 -9.27 -14.46
CA LYS A 2 9.65 -8.24 -14.24
C LYS A 2 8.31 -8.55 -14.92
N GLU A 3 8.34 -9.16 -16.12
CA GLU A 3 7.14 -9.53 -16.88
C GLU A 3 6.25 -10.55 -16.15
N LEU A 4 6.84 -11.41 -15.31
CA LEU A 4 6.08 -12.35 -14.48
C LEU A 4 5.19 -11.58 -13.49
N PHE A 5 5.76 -10.58 -12.80
CA PHE A 5 5.00 -9.76 -11.88
C PHE A 5 3.95 -8.90 -12.59
N LEU A 6 4.28 -8.30 -13.73
CA LEU A 6 3.34 -7.48 -14.50
C LEU A 6 2.14 -8.29 -14.99
N SER A 7 2.38 -9.52 -15.46
CA SER A 7 1.30 -10.42 -15.87
C SER A 7 0.40 -10.78 -14.67
N TYR A 8 1.02 -11.13 -13.54
CA TYR A 8 0.30 -11.44 -12.30
C TYR A 8 -0.50 -10.23 -11.79
N LEU A 9 0.11 -9.04 -11.78
CA LEU A 9 -0.55 -7.79 -11.38
C LEU A 9 -1.79 -7.53 -12.24
N LYS A 10 -1.70 -7.71 -13.55
CA LYS A 10 -2.82 -7.52 -14.45
C LYS A 10 -3.96 -8.51 -14.17
N GLU A 11 -3.63 -9.79 -14.04
CA GLU A 11 -4.61 -10.84 -13.72
C GLU A 11 -5.32 -10.56 -12.39
N LYS A 12 -4.54 -10.26 -11.34
CA LYS A 12 -5.12 -10.02 -10.01
C LYS A 12 -5.93 -8.73 -9.93
N ASN A 13 -5.55 -7.70 -10.68
CA ASN A 13 -6.35 -6.48 -10.79
C ASN A 13 -7.77 -6.76 -11.30
N GLU A 14 -7.92 -7.60 -12.33
CA GLU A 14 -9.24 -7.95 -12.88
C GLU A 14 -10.11 -8.67 -11.83
N ILE A 15 -9.50 -9.56 -11.03
CA ILE A 15 -10.19 -10.28 -9.96
C ILE A 15 -10.58 -9.31 -8.82
N ILE A 16 -9.64 -8.48 -8.38
CA ILE A 16 -9.84 -7.52 -7.29
C ILE A 16 -10.94 -6.52 -7.65
N GLU A 17 -10.91 -5.95 -8.85
CA GLU A 17 -11.95 -5.00 -9.32
C GLU A 17 -13.34 -5.65 -9.34
N LYS A 18 -13.44 -6.89 -9.82
CA LYS A 18 -14.70 -7.64 -9.83
C LYS A 18 -15.25 -7.90 -8.44
N GLU A 19 -14.40 -8.30 -7.49
CA GLU A 19 -14.83 -8.55 -6.12
C GLU A 19 -15.16 -7.26 -5.37
N ILE A 20 -14.45 -6.15 -5.63
CA ILE A 20 -14.82 -4.82 -5.13
C ILE A 20 -16.22 -4.42 -5.63
N ASP A 21 -16.49 -4.58 -6.93
CA ASP A 21 -17.81 -4.29 -7.50
C ASP A 21 -18.91 -5.12 -6.84
N LYS A 22 -18.65 -6.38 -6.57
CA LYS A 22 -19.57 -7.27 -5.89
C LYS A 22 -19.85 -6.81 -4.46
N ILE A 23 -18.82 -6.51 -3.67
CA ILE A 23 -18.95 -5.99 -2.30
C ILE A 23 -19.75 -4.70 -2.29
N LEU A 24 -19.38 -3.72 -3.11
CA LEU A 24 -20.07 -2.43 -3.15
C LEU A 24 -21.52 -2.56 -3.66
N SER A 25 -21.84 -3.59 -4.44
CA SER A 25 -23.19 -3.80 -4.95
C SER A 25 -24.23 -4.01 -3.85
N ASP A 26 -23.83 -4.49 -2.68
CA ASP A 26 -24.71 -4.66 -1.51
C ASP A 26 -25.17 -3.32 -0.90
N TYR A 27 -24.46 -2.23 -1.25
CA TYR A 27 -24.72 -0.88 -0.72
C TYR A 27 -25.32 0.08 -1.75
N LYS A 28 -25.81 -0.42 -2.91
CA LYS A 28 -26.36 0.41 -4.01
C LYS A 28 -27.48 1.37 -3.59
N THR A 29 -28.22 1.03 -2.57
CA THR A 29 -29.32 1.89 -2.03
C THR A 29 -28.85 2.93 -1.04
N SER A 30 -27.61 2.89 -0.61
CA SER A 30 -27.03 3.85 0.32
C SER A 30 -26.72 5.18 -0.41
N PRO A 31 -27.06 6.33 0.19
CA PRO A 31 -26.76 7.64 -0.39
C PRO A 31 -25.25 7.91 -0.59
N ILE A 32 -24.37 7.21 0.14
CA ILE A 32 -22.92 7.34 0.00
C ILE A 32 -22.34 6.48 -1.15
N TYR A 33 -23.11 5.53 -1.71
CA TYR A 33 -22.64 4.61 -2.74
C TYR A 33 -21.99 5.29 -3.96
N PRO A 34 -22.54 6.40 -4.52
CA PRO A 34 -21.93 7.07 -5.67
C PRO A 34 -20.51 7.58 -5.38
N SER A 35 -20.28 8.14 -4.19
CA SER A 35 -18.96 8.65 -3.78
C SER A 35 -17.95 7.52 -3.54
N LEU A 36 -18.36 6.41 -2.93
CA LEU A 36 -17.52 5.22 -2.78
C LEU A 36 -17.12 4.65 -4.14
N THR A 37 -18.09 4.50 -5.05
CA THR A 37 -17.82 4.01 -6.40
C THR A 37 -16.89 4.93 -7.17
N TYR A 38 -17.09 6.24 -7.08
CA TYR A 38 -16.24 7.23 -7.71
C TYR A 38 -14.79 7.11 -7.20
N ALA A 39 -14.59 7.10 -5.88
CA ALA A 39 -13.26 7.05 -5.27
C ALA A 39 -12.49 5.80 -5.69
N ILE A 40 -13.09 4.61 -5.52
CA ILE A 40 -12.40 3.35 -5.80
C ILE A 40 -12.12 3.16 -7.30
N LYS A 41 -13.02 3.64 -8.18
CA LYS A 41 -12.88 3.57 -9.65
C LYS A 41 -12.10 4.72 -10.26
N SER A 42 -11.54 5.60 -9.44
CA SER A 42 -10.63 6.66 -9.94
C SER A 42 -9.29 6.13 -10.42
N GLY A 43 -9.09 4.82 -10.39
CA GLY A 43 -7.90 4.14 -10.89
C GLY A 43 -6.95 3.70 -9.78
N GLY A 44 -5.76 3.26 -10.18
CA GLY A 44 -4.72 2.75 -9.29
C GLY A 44 -4.16 1.41 -9.77
N LYS A 45 -2.90 1.16 -9.43
CA LYS A 45 -2.20 -0.07 -9.84
C LYS A 45 -2.63 -1.30 -9.02
N ARG A 46 -3.44 -1.15 -7.97
CA ARG A 46 -3.83 -2.23 -7.02
C ARG A 46 -2.62 -3.02 -6.53
N LEU A 47 -1.51 -2.33 -6.30
CA LEU A 47 -0.24 -2.97 -5.95
C LEU A 47 -0.32 -3.67 -4.58
N ARG A 48 -0.86 -2.98 -3.57
CA ARG A 48 -0.95 -3.50 -2.19
C ARG A 48 -1.76 -4.79 -2.10
N PRO A 49 -2.99 -4.86 -2.63
CA PRO A 49 -3.74 -6.11 -2.65
C PRO A 49 -3.03 -7.22 -3.44
N THR A 50 -2.40 -6.88 -4.58
CA THR A 50 -1.64 -7.87 -5.37
C THR A 50 -0.43 -8.40 -4.60
N LEU A 51 0.27 -7.57 -3.82
CA LEU A 51 1.38 -8.02 -2.98
C LEU A 51 0.94 -8.96 -1.86
N LEU A 52 -0.25 -8.76 -1.29
CA LEU A 52 -0.81 -9.69 -0.31
C LEU A 52 -1.04 -11.06 -0.94
N LEU A 53 -1.70 -11.10 -2.11
CA LEU A 53 -1.94 -12.35 -2.85
C LEU A 53 -0.62 -13.02 -3.25
N ALA A 54 0.36 -12.27 -3.77
CA ALA A 54 1.68 -12.78 -4.13
C ALA A 54 2.43 -13.36 -2.93
N SER A 55 2.35 -12.70 -1.78
CA SER A 55 2.96 -13.20 -0.55
C SER A 55 2.28 -14.50 -0.08
N TYR A 56 0.95 -14.56 -0.09
CA TYR A 56 0.22 -15.78 0.24
C TYR A 56 0.62 -16.93 -0.69
N SER A 57 0.58 -16.73 -2.00
CA SER A 57 0.88 -17.77 -3.00
C SER A 57 2.36 -18.21 -2.97
N SER A 58 3.24 -17.41 -2.40
CA SER A 58 4.65 -17.78 -2.20
C SER A 58 4.86 -18.87 -1.14
N PHE A 59 3.85 -19.13 -0.29
CA PHE A 59 3.91 -20.15 0.77
C PHE A 59 2.81 -21.21 0.66
N LYS A 60 1.65 -20.86 0.09
CA LYS A 60 0.48 -21.76 0.07
C LYS A 60 -0.30 -21.62 -1.24
N ASP A 61 -0.95 -22.68 -1.69
CA ASP A 61 -1.85 -22.64 -2.83
C ASP A 61 -3.19 -21.99 -2.47
N ASN A 62 -3.94 -21.56 -3.51
CA ASN A 62 -5.28 -21.02 -3.39
C ASN A 62 -5.32 -19.64 -2.71
N GLU A 63 -4.53 -18.71 -3.24
CA GLU A 63 -4.47 -17.33 -2.76
C GLU A 63 -5.81 -16.58 -2.80
N ASP A 64 -6.78 -17.06 -3.58
CA ASP A 64 -8.12 -16.48 -3.65
C ASP A 64 -8.82 -16.44 -2.29
N LEU A 65 -8.46 -17.34 -1.36
CA LEU A 65 -8.93 -17.28 0.02
C LEU A 65 -8.53 -15.99 0.74
N SER A 66 -7.45 -15.34 0.33
CA SER A 66 -6.97 -14.09 0.96
C SER A 66 -7.53 -12.81 0.32
N ILE A 67 -8.35 -12.92 -0.73
CA ILE A 67 -8.95 -11.77 -1.44
C ILE A 67 -9.69 -10.80 -0.50
N PRO A 68 -10.50 -11.20 0.49
CA PRO A 68 -11.13 -10.25 1.39
C PRO A 68 -10.14 -9.36 2.14
N PHE A 69 -9.00 -9.91 2.58
CA PHE A 69 -7.94 -9.15 3.23
C PHE A 69 -7.20 -8.22 2.26
N ALA A 70 -7.00 -8.67 1.03
CA ALA A 70 -6.42 -7.85 -0.04
C ALA A 70 -7.30 -6.63 -0.33
N ILE A 71 -8.62 -6.80 -0.42
CA ILE A 71 -9.58 -5.72 -0.61
C ILE A 71 -9.62 -4.80 0.60
N ALA A 72 -9.58 -5.34 1.83
CA ALA A 72 -9.53 -4.53 3.05
C ALA A 72 -8.34 -3.57 3.04
N ILE A 73 -7.15 -4.04 2.66
CA ILE A 73 -5.96 -3.19 2.51
C ILE A 73 -6.17 -2.12 1.44
N GLU A 74 -6.81 -2.44 0.31
CA GLU A 74 -7.10 -1.44 -0.72
C GLU A 74 -8.14 -0.42 -0.25
N PHE A 75 -9.13 -0.81 0.54
CA PHE A 75 -10.08 0.13 1.15
C PHE A 75 -9.39 1.06 2.14
N ILE A 76 -8.50 0.53 2.97
CA ILE A 76 -7.67 1.33 3.88
C ILE A 76 -6.79 2.31 3.10
N HIS A 77 -6.16 1.88 2.03
CA HIS A 77 -5.40 2.78 1.16
C HIS A 77 -6.30 3.83 0.50
N THR A 78 -7.51 3.46 0.10
CA THR A 78 -8.44 4.39 -0.56
C THR A 78 -8.92 5.47 0.39
N TYR A 79 -9.28 5.12 1.65
CA TYR A 79 -9.68 6.14 2.62
C TYR A 79 -8.56 7.13 2.89
N SER A 80 -7.32 6.66 3.00
CA SER A 80 -6.19 7.55 3.27
C SER A 80 -6.00 8.57 2.15
N LEU A 81 -6.13 8.15 0.88
CA LEU A 81 -6.06 9.07 -0.25
C LEU A 81 -7.22 10.09 -0.28
N ILE A 82 -8.45 9.65 0.09
CA ILE A 82 -9.60 10.56 0.17
C ILE A 82 -9.36 11.65 1.21
N HIS A 83 -8.86 11.27 2.40
CA HIS A 83 -8.61 12.22 3.48
C HIS A 83 -7.39 13.09 3.21
N ASP A 84 -6.32 12.53 2.62
CA ASP A 84 -5.15 13.32 2.21
C ASP A 84 -5.51 14.45 1.23
N ASP A 85 -6.43 14.20 0.29
CA ASP A 85 -6.86 15.19 -0.70
C ASP A 85 -7.68 16.35 -0.13
N LEU A 86 -8.20 16.23 1.11
CA LEU A 86 -9.05 17.28 1.72
C LEU A 86 -8.31 18.62 1.87
N PRO A 87 -9.03 19.76 1.83
CA PRO A 87 -8.44 21.08 2.02
C PRO A 87 -7.66 21.27 3.32
N ALA A 88 -7.98 20.48 4.35
CA ALA A 88 -7.31 20.53 5.65
C ALA A 88 -5.94 19.82 5.64
N ILE A 89 -5.60 19.07 4.60
CA ILE A 89 -4.35 18.30 4.46
C ILE A 89 -3.62 18.77 3.19
N ASP A 90 -3.72 18.06 2.08
CA ASP A 90 -2.98 18.41 0.84
C ASP A 90 -3.74 19.41 -0.04
N ASN A 91 -5.05 19.62 0.15
CA ASN A 91 -5.92 20.44 -0.69
C ASN A 91 -5.77 20.13 -2.20
N ALA A 92 -5.71 18.85 -2.53
CA ALA A 92 -5.44 18.40 -3.88
C ALA A 92 -6.67 18.54 -4.78
N ASP A 93 -6.56 19.28 -5.89
CA ASP A 93 -7.66 19.45 -6.85
C ASP A 93 -7.95 18.17 -7.63
N THR A 94 -6.94 17.35 -7.87
CA THR A 94 -7.03 16.15 -8.68
C THR A 94 -6.30 14.98 -8.05
N ARG A 95 -6.83 13.77 -8.27
CA ARG A 95 -6.19 12.50 -7.94
C ARG A 95 -6.24 11.55 -9.14
N ARG A 96 -5.07 11.07 -9.60
CA ARG A 96 -4.97 10.16 -10.75
C ARG A 96 -5.63 10.71 -12.02
N GLY A 97 -5.49 12.01 -12.26
CA GLY A 97 -6.04 12.71 -13.43
C GLY A 97 -7.56 12.96 -13.41
N LYS A 98 -8.23 12.67 -12.28
CA LYS A 98 -9.64 13.01 -12.05
C LYS A 98 -9.77 14.00 -10.90
N PRO A 99 -10.85 14.82 -10.85
CA PRO A 99 -11.10 15.67 -9.68
C PRO A 99 -11.11 14.86 -8.38
N SER A 100 -10.52 15.40 -7.32
CA SER A 100 -10.55 14.80 -5.98
C SER A 100 -11.99 14.67 -5.47
N LEU A 101 -12.23 13.71 -4.55
CA LEU A 101 -13.60 13.37 -4.12
C LEU A 101 -14.33 14.58 -3.56
N HIS A 102 -13.66 15.40 -2.75
CA HIS A 102 -14.25 16.60 -2.13
C HIS A 102 -14.64 17.67 -3.16
N LYS A 103 -13.99 17.72 -4.34
CA LYS A 103 -14.38 18.64 -5.43
C LYS A 103 -15.65 18.20 -6.14
N VAL A 104 -15.97 16.91 -6.11
CA VAL A 104 -17.14 16.36 -6.82
C VAL A 104 -18.35 16.23 -5.89
N PHE A 105 -18.16 15.84 -4.64
CA PHE A 105 -19.24 15.49 -3.70
C PHE A 105 -19.31 16.40 -2.48
N GLY A 106 -18.36 17.31 -2.26
CA GLY A 106 -18.23 18.12 -1.05
C GLY A 106 -17.33 17.48 -0.01
N GLU A 107 -16.81 18.32 0.91
CA GLU A 107 -15.87 17.89 1.96
C GLU A 107 -16.52 16.94 2.97
N ASP A 108 -17.76 17.22 3.35
CA ASP A 108 -18.56 16.40 4.26
C ASP A 108 -18.73 14.97 3.74
N ILE A 109 -19.11 14.82 2.47
CA ILE A 109 -19.24 13.48 1.86
C ILE A 109 -17.87 12.81 1.67
N ALA A 110 -16.82 13.57 1.39
CA ALA A 110 -15.47 13.01 1.28
C ALA A 110 -14.98 12.45 2.63
N ILE A 111 -15.19 13.16 3.75
CA ILE A 111 -14.89 12.68 5.10
C ILE A 111 -15.63 11.38 5.38
N LEU A 112 -16.95 11.37 5.18
CA LEU A 112 -17.80 10.20 5.46
C LEU A 112 -17.48 9.01 4.52
N ALA A 113 -17.06 9.26 3.29
CA ALA A 113 -16.63 8.21 2.36
C ALA A 113 -15.31 7.55 2.82
N GLY A 114 -14.38 8.32 3.34
CA GLY A 114 -13.17 7.79 3.97
C GLY A 114 -13.48 6.93 5.18
N ASP A 115 -14.34 7.42 6.10
CA ASP A 115 -14.79 6.68 7.28
C ASP A 115 -15.50 5.37 6.89
N ALA A 116 -16.32 5.43 5.83
CA ALA A 116 -17.03 4.25 5.33
C ALA A 116 -16.05 3.19 4.79
N PHE A 117 -15.04 3.57 4.00
CA PHE A 117 -14.02 2.63 3.52
C PHE A 117 -13.21 2.02 4.65
N LEU A 118 -12.77 2.84 5.63
CA LEU A 118 -12.03 2.35 6.80
C LEU A 118 -12.85 1.32 7.58
N THR A 119 -14.13 1.61 7.83
CA THR A 119 -15.01 0.71 8.58
C THR A 119 -15.34 -0.56 7.77
N LEU A 120 -15.64 -0.40 6.47
CA LEU A 120 -15.95 -1.51 5.57
C LEU A 120 -14.77 -2.48 5.43
N ALA A 121 -13.53 -1.98 5.46
CA ALA A 121 -12.34 -2.83 5.46
C ALA A 121 -12.38 -3.86 6.59
N PHE A 122 -12.68 -3.43 7.81
CA PHE A 122 -12.79 -4.34 8.96
C PHE A 122 -14.07 -5.17 8.93
N GLU A 123 -15.16 -4.63 8.42
CA GLU A 123 -16.41 -5.38 8.26
C GLU A 123 -16.23 -6.60 7.37
N ILE A 124 -15.58 -6.47 6.20
CA ILE A 124 -15.43 -7.59 5.28
C ILE A 124 -14.52 -8.69 5.83
N ILE A 125 -13.41 -8.35 6.48
CA ILE A 125 -12.50 -9.34 7.03
C ILE A 125 -13.03 -10.01 8.31
N SER A 126 -13.88 -9.33 9.10
CA SER A 126 -14.52 -9.91 10.27
C SER A 126 -15.52 -11.02 9.92
N LYS A 127 -16.03 -11.06 8.70
CA LYS A 127 -16.94 -12.09 8.19
C LYS A 127 -16.22 -13.35 7.70
N VAL A 128 -14.89 -13.30 7.59
CA VAL A 128 -14.09 -14.44 7.11
C VAL A 128 -13.96 -15.48 8.23
N ASN A 129 -14.45 -16.70 7.97
CA ASN A 129 -14.52 -17.78 8.95
C ASN A 129 -13.87 -19.10 8.51
N TYR A 130 -13.20 -19.11 7.36
CA TYR A 130 -12.55 -20.32 6.81
C TYR A 130 -11.05 -20.41 7.12
N PHE A 131 -10.44 -19.36 7.69
CA PHE A 131 -9.12 -19.44 8.32
C PHE A 131 -9.27 -19.82 9.81
N LYS A 132 -8.19 -20.31 10.41
CA LYS A 132 -8.12 -20.46 11.88
C LYS A 132 -8.32 -19.10 12.53
N GLU A 133 -9.10 -19.03 13.60
CA GLU A 133 -9.45 -17.76 14.29
C GLU A 133 -8.21 -16.95 14.68
N ASN A 134 -7.16 -17.58 15.17
CA ASN A 134 -5.91 -16.91 15.54
C ASN A 134 -5.18 -16.26 14.34
N LEU A 135 -5.31 -16.83 13.13
CA LEU A 135 -4.71 -16.24 11.91
C LEU A 135 -5.49 -15.01 11.46
N THR A 136 -6.82 -15.10 11.46
CA THR A 136 -7.70 -13.97 11.17
C THR A 136 -7.43 -12.81 12.12
N LEU A 137 -7.34 -13.08 13.45
CA LEU A 137 -7.02 -12.06 14.44
C LEU A 137 -5.62 -11.46 14.25
N LYS A 138 -4.59 -12.26 13.99
CA LYS A 138 -3.23 -11.75 13.69
C LYS A 138 -3.23 -10.88 12.43
N ALA A 139 -3.95 -11.25 11.39
CA ALA A 139 -4.07 -10.48 10.17
C ALA A 139 -4.79 -9.13 10.40
N ILE A 140 -5.89 -9.14 11.17
CA ILE A 140 -6.62 -7.92 11.57
C ILE A 140 -5.71 -7.01 12.40
N GLN A 141 -4.98 -7.57 13.37
CA GLN A 141 -4.04 -6.82 14.20
C GLN A 141 -2.96 -6.15 13.35
N GLU A 142 -2.31 -6.90 12.45
CA GLU A 142 -1.27 -6.35 11.56
C GLU A 142 -1.81 -5.20 10.69
N ILE A 143 -3.01 -5.36 10.12
CA ILE A 143 -3.66 -4.31 9.33
C ILE A 143 -3.94 -3.07 10.20
N ALA A 144 -4.50 -3.24 11.39
CA ALA A 144 -4.84 -2.15 12.29
C ALA A 144 -3.59 -1.40 12.79
N GLU A 145 -2.53 -2.10 13.19
CA GLU A 145 -1.27 -1.51 13.64
C GLU A 145 -0.56 -0.74 12.51
N SER A 146 -0.51 -1.34 11.30
CA SER A 146 0.16 -0.74 10.14
C SER A 146 -0.60 0.45 9.54
N SER A 147 -1.92 0.51 9.69
CA SER A 147 -2.72 1.66 9.25
C SER A 147 -2.89 2.75 10.33
N GLY A 148 -2.67 2.41 11.60
CA GLY A 148 -2.95 3.25 12.76
C GLY A 148 -1.84 4.22 13.18
N ILE A 149 -1.81 4.52 14.49
CA ILE A 149 -0.97 5.56 15.12
C ILE A 149 0.54 5.31 14.89
N ASN A 150 0.98 4.05 14.94
CA ASN A 150 2.39 3.66 14.75
C ASN A 150 2.71 3.27 13.30
N GLY A 151 1.75 3.43 12.39
CA GLY A 151 1.84 3.11 10.97
C GLY A 151 1.53 4.32 10.09
N MET A 152 0.64 4.10 9.11
CA MET A 152 0.31 5.08 8.06
C MET A 152 -0.19 6.42 8.62
N VAL A 153 -1.13 6.42 9.59
CA VAL A 153 -1.66 7.65 10.20
C VAL A 153 -0.54 8.39 10.94
N GLY A 154 0.30 7.68 11.72
CA GLY A 154 1.43 8.30 12.40
C GLY A 154 2.45 8.91 11.43
N GLY A 155 2.72 8.23 10.32
CA GLY A 155 3.57 8.76 9.25
C GLY A 155 2.98 10.02 8.60
N GLN A 156 1.66 10.03 8.36
CA GLN A 156 0.95 11.18 7.80
C GLN A 156 0.97 12.39 8.76
N VAL A 157 0.79 12.17 10.07
CA VAL A 157 0.90 13.25 11.07
C VAL A 157 2.29 13.89 11.03
N MET A 158 3.34 13.08 10.98
CA MET A 158 4.70 13.58 10.89
C MET A 158 4.96 14.32 9.57
N ASP A 159 4.41 13.83 8.46
CA ASP A 159 4.52 14.49 7.16
C ASP A 159 3.88 15.90 7.18
N VAL A 160 2.69 16.02 7.74
CA VAL A 160 1.96 17.30 7.88
C VAL A 160 2.66 18.28 8.84
N MET A 161 3.28 17.76 9.90
CA MET A 161 3.93 18.59 10.93
C MET A 161 5.36 19.01 10.58
N THR A 162 6.00 18.37 9.60
CA THR A 162 7.41 18.59 9.27
C THR A 162 7.54 19.66 8.19
N THR A 163 8.34 20.69 8.49
CA THR A 163 8.75 21.68 7.48
C THR A 163 10.03 21.23 6.77
N PRO A 164 10.30 21.71 5.54
CA PRO A 164 11.55 21.41 4.83
C PRO A 164 12.82 21.74 5.62
N GLU A 165 12.79 22.77 6.46
CA GLU A 165 13.92 23.19 7.28
C GLU A 165 14.23 22.26 8.46
N GLU A 166 13.21 21.51 8.93
CA GLU A 166 13.35 20.54 10.04
C GLU A 166 13.78 19.15 9.54
N ALA A 167 13.83 18.98 8.23
CA ALA A 167 14.12 17.69 7.63
C ALA A 167 15.51 17.18 8.00
N ASN A 168 15.56 15.93 8.41
CA ASN A 168 16.79 15.17 8.61
C ASN A 168 16.59 13.73 8.14
N GLU A 169 17.67 12.97 8.03
CA GLU A 169 17.65 11.60 7.52
C GLU A 169 16.70 10.68 8.31
N GLU A 170 16.72 10.78 9.64
CA GLU A 170 15.89 9.93 10.50
C GLU A 170 14.40 10.23 10.30
N LEU A 171 14.03 11.51 10.25
CA LEU A 171 12.67 11.96 10.06
C LEU A 171 12.13 11.59 8.66
N LEU A 172 12.94 11.83 7.62
CA LEU A 172 12.59 11.45 6.24
C LEU A 172 12.35 9.95 6.13
N THR A 173 13.28 9.14 6.65
CA THR A 173 13.15 7.68 6.66
C THR A 173 11.91 7.24 7.46
N TYR A 174 11.63 7.88 8.60
CA TYR A 174 10.44 7.59 9.40
C TYR A 174 9.15 7.87 8.61
N ILE A 175 9.01 9.06 8.03
CA ILE A 175 7.82 9.45 7.26
C ILE A 175 7.58 8.44 6.11
N HIS A 176 8.59 8.16 5.30
CA HIS A 176 8.48 7.27 4.16
C HIS A 176 8.15 5.84 4.56
N SER A 177 8.81 5.33 5.61
CA SER A 177 8.57 3.98 6.12
C SER A 177 7.17 3.84 6.73
N LYS A 178 6.66 4.89 7.39
CA LYS A 178 5.36 4.84 8.06
C LYS A 178 4.21 5.21 7.14
N LYS A 179 4.26 6.36 6.49
CA LYS A 179 3.16 6.82 5.61
C LYS A 179 2.88 5.84 4.46
N THR A 180 3.93 5.38 3.79
CA THR A 180 3.80 4.51 2.60
C THR A 180 4.24 3.08 2.87
N GLY A 181 5.38 2.89 3.52
CA GLY A 181 6.01 1.57 3.71
C GLY A 181 5.20 0.64 4.61
N SER A 182 4.53 1.15 5.65
CA SER A 182 3.78 0.32 6.60
C SER A 182 2.71 -0.52 5.93
N LEU A 183 1.95 0.06 5.01
CA LEU A 183 0.85 -0.67 4.36
C LEU A 183 1.35 -1.65 3.29
N ILE A 184 2.51 -1.38 2.67
CA ILE A 184 3.19 -2.33 1.78
C ILE A 184 3.72 -3.52 2.60
N LYS A 185 4.37 -3.25 3.74
CA LYS A 185 4.82 -4.27 4.69
C LYS A 185 3.65 -5.13 5.18
N ALA A 186 2.54 -4.48 5.59
CA ALA A 186 1.34 -5.18 6.05
C ALA A 186 0.77 -6.10 4.95
N SER A 187 0.73 -5.65 3.70
CA SER A 187 0.27 -6.47 2.58
C SER A 187 1.05 -7.79 2.49
N LEU A 188 2.37 -7.72 2.53
CA LEU A 188 3.25 -8.89 2.46
C LEU A 188 3.11 -9.77 3.71
N LYS A 189 3.13 -9.18 4.90
CA LYS A 189 3.07 -9.91 6.17
C LYS A 189 1.72 -10.59 6.38
N VAL A 190 0.61 -9.94 6.04
CA VAL A 190 -0.74 -10.52 6.12
C VAL A 190 -0.87 -11.73 5.19
N GLY A 191 -0.37 -11.64 3.96
CA GLY A 191 -0.34 -12.78 3.05
C GLY A 191 0.40 -13.98 3.64
N ALA A 192 1.58 -13.76 4.22
CA ALA A 192 2.37 -14.80 4.88
C ALA A 192 1.68 -15.35 6.15
N ILE A 193 1.04 -14.50 6.98
CA ILE A 193 0.26 -14.93 8.15
C ILE A 193 -0.86 -15.89 7.73
N LEU A 194 -1.67 -15.50 6.75
CA LEU A 194 -2.80 -16.30 6.27
C LEU A 194 -2.36 -17.59 5.60
N ALA A 195 -1.17 -17.62 5.01
CA ALA A 195 -0.54 -18.82 4.47
C ALA A 195 0.05 -19.75 5.53
N GLU A 196 -0.07 -19.42 6.82
CA GLU A 196 0.45 -20.20 7.95
C GLU A 196 1.98 -20.35 7.94
N THR A 197 2.68 -19.33 7.45
CA THR A 197 4.14 -19.30 7.44
C THR A 197 4.71 -19.37 8.86
N ASP A 198 5.84 -20.06 9.05
CA ASP A 198 6.52 -20.12 10.35
C ASP A 198 7.07 -18.74 10.78
N GLU A 199 7.32 -18.59 12.07
CA GLU A 199 7.75 -17.31 12.69
C GLU A 199 9.10 -16.80 12.13
N GLU A 200 9.99 -17.70 11.72
CA GLU A 200 11.30 -17.30 11.14
C GLU A 200 11.10 -16.66 9.77
N ASN A 201 10.35 -17.31 8.90
CA ASN A 201 10.04 -16.78 7.57
C ASN A 201 9.14 -15.55 7.65
N LEU A 202 8.23 -15.49 8.63
CA LEU A 202 7.40 -14.30 8.86
C LEU A 202 8.24 -13.06 9.18
N LYS A 203 9.28 -13.19 10.03
CA LYS A 203 10.22 -12.08 10.31
C LYS A 203 11.04 -11.68 9.08
N LYS A 204 11.43 -12.65 8.24
CA LYS A 204 12.11 -12.35 6.97
C LYS A 204 11.19 -11.58 6.00
N ILE A 205 9.92 -11.98 5.90
CA ILE A 205 8.92 -11.26 5.07
C ILE A 205 8.66 -9.86 5.63
N GLU A 206 8.62 -9.69 6.95
CA GLU A 206 8.50 -8.37 7.57
C GLU A 206 9.68 -7.45 7.18
N ASN A 207 10.92 -7.92 7.34
CA ASN A 207 12.12 -7.18 6.95
C ASN A 207 12.16 -6.91 5.43
N PHE A 208 11.78 -7.88 4.61
CA PHE A 208 11.60 -7.70 3.16
C PHE A 208 10.58 -6.57 2.87
N GLY A 209 9.42 -6.61 3.54
CA GLY A 209 8.36 -5.61 3.39
C GLY A 209 8.79 -4.20 3.79
N GLU A 210 9.61 -4.05 4.83
CA GLU A 210 10.18 -2.76 5.25
C GLU A 210 11.09 -2.17 4.16
N LYS A 211 11.97 -3.01 3.60
CA LYS A 211 12.91 -2.55 2.56
C LYS A 211 12.22 -2.19 1.25
N VAL A 212 11.33 -3.03 0.75
CA VAL A 212 10.61 -2.73 -0.50
C VAL A 212 9.60 -1.60 -0.32
N GLY A 213 9.02 -1.44 0.87
CA GLY A 213 8.12 -0.34 1.18
C GLY A 213 8.82 1.01 1.16
N LEU A 214 10.01 1.10 1.78
CA LEU A 214 10.85 2.29 1.71
C LEU A 214 11.35 2.54 0.28
N SER A 215 11.82 1.50 -0.40
CA SER A 215 12.28 1.61 -1.80
C SER A 215 11.19 2.13 -2.73
N TYR A 216 9.94 1.70 -2.52
CA TYR A 216 8.81 2.14 -3.33
C TYR A 216 8.60 3.66 -3.24
N GLN A 217 8.65 4.22 -2.02
CA GLN A 217 8.51 5.67 -1.84
C GLN A 217 9.71 6.44 -2.42
N ILE A 218 10.93 5.93 -2.23
CA ILE A 218 12.13 6.55 -2.84
C ILE A 218 12.02 6.55 -4.38
N LEU A 219 11.46 5.49 -4.97
CA LEU A 219 11.23 5.40 -6.42
C LEU A 219 10.18 6.41 -6.90
N ASP A 220 9.09 6.59 -6.16
CA ASP A 220 8.09 7.62 -6.46
C ASP A 220 8.74 9.01 -6.42
N ASP A 221 9.51 9.34 -5.38
CA ASP A 221 10.25 10.61 -5.26
C ASP A 221 11.24 10.83 -6.43
N ILE A 222 11.96 9.78 -6.85
CA ILE A 222 12.88 9.83 -7.98
C ILE A 222 12.13 10.08 -9.30
N GLU A 223 10.98 9.44 -9.49
CA GLU A 223 10.15 9.61 -10.68
C GLU A 223 9.61 11.04 -10.77
N ASP A 224 9.10 11.58 -9.65
CA ASP A 224 8.59 12.96 -9.57
C ASP A 224 9.72 13.98 -9.82
N SER A 225 10.91 13.76 -9.27
CA SER A 225 12.08 14.60 -9.50
C SER A 225 12.49 14.60 -10.97
N LYS A 226 12.52 13.44 -11.64
CA LYS A 226 12.84 13.33 -13.07
C LYS A 226 11.83 14.07 -13.96
N LYS A 227 10.57 14.19 -13.53
CA LYS A 227 9.49 14.87 -14.26
C LYS A 227 9.36 16.36 -13.93
N ASN A 228 10.10 16.87 -12.96
CA ASN A 228 9.93 18.20 -12.35
C ASN A 228 8.51 18.40 -11.77
N GLU A 229 7.91 17.36 -11.21
CA GLU A 229 6.60 17.36 -10.57
C GLU A 229 6.70 17.38 -9.02
N GLU A 230 7.87 17.74 -8.48
CA GLU A 230 8.11 17.79 -7.04
C GLU A 230 7.27 18.87 -6.36
N ASP A 231 6.54 18.51 -5.31
CA ASP A 231 5.89 19.46 -4.41
C ASP A 231 6.97 20.23 -3.62
N GLU A 232 7.04 21.56 -3.77
CA GLU A 232 8.04 22.41 -3.12
C GLU A 232 8.01 22.31 -1.60
N ASN A 233 6.86 22.02 -1.01
CA ASN A 233 6.65 21.93 0.43
C ASN A 233 6.99 20.55 1.01
N ARG A 234 7.21 19.54 0.19
CA ARG A 234 7.56 18.19 0.65
C ARG A 234 9.06 17.94 0.70
N VAL A 235 9.47 17.21 1.73
CA VAL A 235 10.83 16.68 1.82
C VAL A 235 10.87 15.32 1.13
N THR A 236 11.73 15.20 0.11
CA THR A 236 11.92 13.97 -0.67
C THR A 236 13.39 13.52 -0.61
N TYR A 237 13.64 12.26 -0.92
CA TYR A 237 15.02 11.74 -0.98
C TYR A 237 15.88 12.49 -1.99
N PRO A 238 15.43 12.82 -3.22
CA PRO A 238 16.22 13.63 -4.16
C PRO A 238 16.53 15.04 -3.66
N LYS A 239 15.59 15.70 -2.97
CA LYS A 239 15.85 17.02 -2.38
C LYS A 239 16.88 16.97 -1.26
N PHE A 240 16.83 15.92 -0.43
CA PHE A 240 17.71 15.79 0.73
C PHE A 240 19.11 15.28 0.37
N TYR A 241 19.20 14.25 -0.49
CA TYR A 241 20.45 13.58 -0.81
C TYR A 241 21.02 13.90 -2.20
N GLY A 242 20.22 14.49 -3.09
CA GLY A 242 20.46 14.52 -4.52
C GLY A 242 20.04 13.24 -5.23
N LEU A 243 19.75 13.36 -6.53
CA LEU A 243 19.19 12.28 -7.34
C LEU A 243 20.09 11.02 -7.38
N GLU A 244 21.39 11.17 -7.64
CA GLU A 244 22.32 10.04 -7.78
C GLU A 244 22.44 9.23 -6.47
N LYS A 245 22.52 9.90 -5.32
CA LYS A 245 22.59 9.22 -4.03
C LYS A 245 21.27 8.53 -3.68
N SER A 246 20.14 9.13 -4.02
CA SER A 246 18.82 8.51 -3.84
C SER A 246 18.66 7.23 -4.65
N ILE A 247 19.14 7.23 -5.90
CA ILE A 247 19.20 6.04 -6.75
C ILE A 247 20.05 4.96 -6.07
N THR A 248 21.25 5.30 -5.61
CA THR A 248 22.15 4.36 -4.95
C THR A 248 21.54 3.76 -3.68
N ILE A 249 20.88 4.57 -2.85
CA ILE A 249 20.19 4.10 -1.63
C ILE A 249 19.10 3.10 -2.02
N CYS A 250 18.27 3.44 -3.01
CA CYS A 250 17.20 2.59 -3.48
C CYS A 250 17.72 1.25 -4.04
N GLU A 251 18.78 1.28 -4.86
CA GLU A 251 19.40 0.06 -5.40
C GLU A 251 19.91 -0.86 -4.30
N ASN A 252 20.54 -0.31 -3.25
CA ASN A 252 21.03 -1.09 -2.12
C ASN A 252 19.88 -1.76 -1.37
N LEU A 253 18.80 -1.04 -1.06
CA LEU A 253 17.62 -1.60 -0.40
C LEU A 253 16.98 -2.72 -1.22
N LEU A 254 16.89 -2.57 -2.55
CA LEU A 254 16.35 -3.59 -3.44
C LEU A 254 17.29 -4.81 -3.56
N ASN A 255 18.60 -4.63 -3.49
CA ASN A 255 19.57 -5.73 -3.46
C ASN A 255 19.44 -6.52 -2.15
N GLU A 256 19.43 -5.84 -1.00
CA GLU A 256 19.20 -6.45 0.31
C GLU A 256 17.85 -7.20 0.37
N SER A 257 16.82 -6.66 -0.30
CA SER A 257 15.52 -7.34 -0.42
C SER A 257 15.63 -8.70 -1.12
N LEU A 258 16.42 -8.79 -2.19
CA LEU A 258 16.69 -10.06 -2.88
C LEU A 258 17.46 -11.04 -1.99
N GLU A 259 18.47 -10.56 -1.26
CA GLU A 259 19.24 -11.40 -0.33
C GLU A 259 18.38 -11.99 0.79
N ILE A 260 17.35 -11.24 1.25
CA ILE A 260 16.38 -11.75 2.22
C ILE A 260 15.58 -12.89 1.59
N LEU A 261 15.07 -12.70 0.37
CA LEU A 261 14.27 -13.72 -0.31
C LEU A 261 15.06 -14.99 -0.66
N GLU A 262 16.36 -14.90 -0.85
CA GLU A 262 17.23 -16.08 -1.04
C GLU A 262 17.31 -16.97 0.21
N LYS A 263 17.03 -16.42 1.40
CA LYS A 263 17.02 -17.15 2.69
C LYS A 263 15.64 -17.72 3.04
N ILE A 264 14.69 -17.66 2.12
CA ILE A 264 13.32 -18.16 2.28
C ILE A 264 13.05 -19.19 1.19
N THR A 265 12.48 -20.34 1.58
CA THR A 265 12.01 -21.31 0.59
C THR A 265 10.65 -20.87 0.06
N LEU A 266 10.63 -20.23 -1.10
CA LEU A 266 9.42 -19.76 -1.77
C LEU A 266 8.96 -20.80 -2.80
N ARG A 267 7.64 -20.95 -2.96
CA ARG A 267 7.00 -21.83 -3.95
C ARG A 267 7.05 -21.27 -5.38
N ASN A 268 7.23 -19.96 -5.51
CA ASN A 268 7.26 -19.26 -6.80
C ASN A 268 8.21 -18.05 -6.75
N GLU A 269 8.40 -17.40 -7.90
CA GLU A 269 9.33 -16.28 -8.06
C GLU A 269 8.62 -14.91 -8.03
N LEU A 270 7.35 -14.81 -7.58
CA LEU A 270 6.57 -13.58 -7.66
C LEU A 270 7.18 -12.44 -6.85
N LEU A 271 7.61 -12.70 -5.60
CA LEU A 271 8.24 -11.67 -4.76
C LEU A 271 9.57 -11.18 -5.34
N LYS A 272 10.39 -12.08 -5.87
CA LYS A 272 11.64 -11.69 -6.56
C LYS A 272 11.33 -10.91 -7.85
N SER A 273 10.30 -11.32 -8.58
CA SER A 273 9.90 -10.64 -9.81
C SER A 273 9.34 -9.24 -9.53
N PHE A 274 8.71 -9.03 -8.37
CA PHE A 274 8.33 -7.70 -7.89
C PHE A 274 9.54 -6.80 -7.66
N VAL A 275 10.59 -7.29 -6.99
CA VAL A 275 11.83 -6.51 -6.82
C VAL A 275 12.46 -6.15 -8.18
N CYS A 276 12.47 -7.10 -9.14
CA CYS A 276 12.92 -6.81 -10.51
C CYS A 276 12.07 -5.77 -11.24
N TYR A 277 10.76 -5.75 -10.96
CA TYR A 277 9.87 -4.70 -11.46
C TYR A 277 10.23 -3.34 -10.86
N LEU A 278 10.43 -3.23 -9.55
CA LEU A 278 10.86 -1.98 -8.91
C LEU A 278 12.22 -1.49 -9.45
N LYS A 279 13.20 -2.38 -9.58
CA LYS A 279 14.52 -2.03 -10.17
C LYS A 279 14.40 -1.45 -11.58
N SER A 280 13.41 -1.86 -12.35
CA SER A 280 13.23 -1.33 -13.71
C SER A 280 12.75 0.13 -13.76
N TRP A 281 12.39 0.75 -12.62
CA TRP A 281 12.05 2.19 -12.56
C TRP A 281 13.31 3.07 -12.42
N LEU A 282 14.45 2.46 -12.02
CA LEU A 282 15.72 3.20 -11.88
C LEU A 282 16.46 3.39 -13.23
N SER A 283 16.08 2.60 -14.24
CA SER A 283 16.73 2.58 -15.57
C SER A 283 16.14 3.60 -16.59
#